data_88a657283866565444f834f4823a67cf
#
_entry.id   88a657283866565444f834f4823a67cf
#
_cell.length_a   1.000
_cell.length_b   1.000
_cell.length_c   1.000
_cell.angle_alpha   90.00
_cell.angle_beta   90.00
_cell.angle_gamma   90.00
#
_symmetry.space_group_name_H-M   'P 1'
#
loop_
_entity.id
_entity.type
_entity.pdbx_description
1 polymer ?
#
loop_
_entity_poly.entity_id
_entity_poly.type
_entity_poly.pdbx_seq_one_letter_code
_entity_poly.pdbx_strand_id
1 'polypeptide(L)'
;MTRDTDPAAVALAVVDLTAAGRFAEVEAWFAPRLRAAASAGTLRVGWETEIAKTGPVRAVGTPVSEPPAAGLVRVRVPVTCERGGLTVVMSVDDTGVLHGLRLAPPSGTPWEPPAYAEPDRFTEHEVTVGAGPLAVPGTITVPRGRGRWPGLVLLASGPADRDLTTGPNKPFKDLAWGLASRGVAVARFDKVTHVHPETGSAPGFTMVDEYVPHAVAAVRLLQEQRQVDPARVFVLGLSGGGKAAPRVAAAEPSVAGLVSLAGDTLPLPRAAVRVARYLAELDPGPATTAAAESVARQAALVESAGLAPTTPAADLLFGWPASYWLDLRDYDPVATAAALDKPMLLLQGGRDYQVTVADDLVRWQAGLAQRPDVTIRVHEAADHLFFRGEGPSTPAAYEAPQHVDPAVVTDIADWLSPPR
;
A
#
# COMPACT_ATOMS: atom_id res chain seq x y z
N MET A 1 -38.19 12.31 -14.77
CA MET A 1 -37.83 11.62 -13.51
C MET A 1 -36.74 12.41 -12.84
N THR A 2 -36.99 13.00 -11.69
CA THR A 2 -35.95 13.60 -10.86
C THR A 2 -34.97 12.48 -10.48
N ARG A 3 -33.68 12.63 -10.81
CA ARG A 3 -32.65 11.72 -10.35
C ARG A 3 -32.58 11.77 -8.82
N ASP A 4 -32.55 10.62 -8.20
CA ASP A 4 -32.24 10.54 -6.78
C ASP A 4 -30.81 11.05 -6.57
N THR A 5 -30.59 11.87 -5.57
CA THR A 5 -29.29 12.44 -5.23
C THR A 5 -28.69 11.80 -3.98
N ASP A 6 -29.45 10.90 -3.30
CA ASP A 6 -28.90 10.13 -2.20
C ASP A 6 -27.82 9.18 -2.73
N PRO A 7 -26.56 9.29 -2.26
CA PRO A 7 -25.46 8.47 -2.75
C PRO A 7 -25.70 6.96 -2.67
N ALA A 8 -26.40 6.49 -1.64
CA ALA A 8 -26.72 5.07 -1.48
C ALA A 8 -27.75 4.60 -2.52
N ALA A 9 -28.78 5.40 -2.78
CA ALA A 9 -29.79 5.12 -3.79
C ALA A 9 -29.20 5.16 -5.21
N VAL A 10 -28.32 6.13 -5.49
CA VAL A 10 -27.55 6.21 -6.74
C VAL A 10 -26.73 4.95 -6.95
N ALA A 11 -26.01 4.51 -5.91
CA ALA A 11 -25.15 3.33 -5.99
C ALA A 11 -25.95 2.05 -6.27
N LEU A 12 -27.12 1.86 -5.65
CA LEU A 12 -28.00 0.73 -5.95
C LEU A 12 -28.49 0.77 -7.40
N ALA A 13 -28.98 1.93 -7.87
CA ALA A 13 -29.45 2.08 -9.25
C ALA A 13 -28.35 1.75 -10.27
N VAL A 14 -27.12 2.15 -10.01
CA VAL A 14 -25.97 1.84 -10.86
C VAL A 14 -25.65 0.34 -10.87
N VAL A 15 -25.71 -0.35 -9.71
CA VAL A 15 -25.52 -1.81 -9.66
C VAL A 15 -26.62 -2.54 -10.40
N ASP A 16 -27.88 -2.12 -10.25
CA ASP A 16 -29.02 -2.71 -10.95
C ASP A 16 -28.90 -2.55 -12.47
N LEU A 17 -28.55 -1.36 -12.96
CA LEU A 17 -28.28 -1.09 -14.37
C LEU A 17 -27.13 -1.95 -14.91
N THR A 18 -26.06 -2.06 -14.13
CA THR A 18 -24.89 -2.86 -14.49
C THR A 18 -25.24 -4.35 -14.59
N ALA A 19 -25.97 -4.87 -13.60
CA ALA A 19 -26.42 -6.26 -13.59
C ALA A 19 -27.42 -6.57 -14.74
N ALA A 20 -28.18 -5.56 -15.16
CA ALA A 20 -29.08 -5.66 -16.30
C ALA A 20 -28.38 -5.47 -17.67
N GLY A 21 -27.06 -5.25 -17.71
CA GLY A 21 -26.30 -5.02 -18.94
C GLY A 21 -26.50 -3.65 -19.57
N ARG A 22 -27.06 -2.68 -18.84
CA ARG A 22 -27.42 -1.34 -19.32
C ARG A 22 -26.27 -0.33 -19.14
N PHE A 23 -25.08 -0.70 -19.60
CA PHE A 23 -23.81 0.03 -19.34
C PHE A 23 -23.79 1.46 -19.89
N ALA A 24 -24.45 1.72 -21.01
CA ALA A 24 -24.55 3.07 -21.57
C ALA A 24 -25.35 4.03 -20.65
N GLU A 25 -26.33 3.50 -19.92
CA GLU A 25 -27.08 4.29 -18.95
C GLU A 25 -26.26 4.55 -17.68
N VAL A 26 -25.40 3.61 -17.29
CA VAL A 26 -24.43 3.83 -16.21
C VAL A 26 -23.44 4.92 -16.59
N GLU A 27 -22.90 4.91 -17.81
CA GLU A 27 -21.98 5.94 -18.31
C GLU A 27 -22.60 7.35 -18.29
N ALA A 28 -23.92 7.46 -18.45
CA ALA A 28 -24.63 8.74 -18.35
C ALA A 28 -24.57 9.38 -16.96
N TRP A 29 -24.18 8.64 -15.92
CA TRP A 29 -23.96 9.13 -14.55
C TRP A 29 -22.53 9.60 -14.31
N PHE A 30 -21.59 9.37 -15.24
CA PHE A 30 -20.18 9.66 -15.06
C PHE A 30 -19.90 11.17 -15.16
N ALA A 31 -19.09 11.66 -14.22
CA ALA A 31 -18.44 12.96 -14.35
C ALA A 31 -17.54 12.98 -15.60
N PRO A 32 -17.28 14.16 -16.18
CA PRO A 32 -16.47 14.28 -17.40
C PRO A 32 -15.10 13.56 -17.30
N ARG A 33 -14.44 13.66 -16.16
CA ARG A 33 -13.14 13.01 -15.92
C ARG A 33 -13.25 11.48 -15.89
N LEU A 34 -14.26 10.94 -15.24
CA LEU A 34 -14.50 9.50 -15.20
C LEU A 34 -14.87 8.96 -16.60
N ARG A 35 -15.71 9.68 -17.34
CA ARG A 35 -16.09 9.32 -18.70
C ARG A 35 -14.91 9.35 -19.66
N ALA A 36 -13.96 10.23 -19.48
CA ALA A 36 -12.72 10.25 -20.25
C ALA A 36 -11.80 9.06 -19.94
N ALA A 37 -11.85 8.53 -18.70
CA ALA A 37 -11.03 7.42 -18.24
C ALA A 37 -11.68 6.05 -18.46
N ALA A 38 -13.02 5.96 -18.46
CA ALA A 38 -13.77 4.72 -18.58
C ALA A 38 -15.04 4.92 -19.41
N SER A 39 -15.27 4.04 -20.40
CA SER A 39 -16.48 4.01 -21.23
C SER A 39 -17.45 2.92 -20.77
N ALA A 40 -18.67 2.94 -21.28
CA ALA A 40 -19.62 1.84 -21.14
C ALA A 40 -19.03 0.49 -21.59
N GLY A 41 -18.19 0.50 -22.63
CA GLY A 41 -17.47 -0.69 -23.10
C GLY A 41 -16.44 -1.20 -22.09
N THR A 42 -15.66 -0.30 -21.47
CA THR A 42 -14.70 -0.66 -20.42
C THR A 42 -15.42 -1.25 -19.20
N LEU A 43 -16.52 -0.62 -18.76
CA LEU A 43 -17.32 -1.13 -17.66
C LEU A 43 -17.91 -2.50 -17.96
N ARG A 44 -18.43 -2.71 -19.19
CA ARG A 44 -18.97 -4.00 -19.62
C ARG A 44 -17.92 -5.10 -19.54
N VAL A 45 -16.73 -4.87 -20.11
CA VAL A 45 -15.64 -5.86 -20.07
C VAL A 45 -15.25 -6.20 -18.64
N GLY A 46 -15.07 -5.20 -17.77
CA GLY A 46 -14.75 -5.42 -16.35
C GLY A 46 -15.82 -6.24 -15.64
N TRP A 47 -17.09 -5.89 -15.83
CA TRP A 47 -18.21 -6.62 -15.23
C TRP A 47 -18.31 -8.06 -15.72
N GLU A 48 -18.30 -8.27 -17.05
CA GLU A 48 -18.37 -9.61 -17.67
C GLU A 48 -17.19 -10.49 -17.20
N THR A 49 -16.00 -9.92 -17.03
CA THR A 49 -14.83 -10.62 -16.50
C THR A 49 -15.07 -11.11 -15.07
N GLU A 50 -15.60 -10.28 -14.19
CA GLU A 50 -15.89 -10.68 -12.81
C GLU A 50 -17.04 -11.69 -12.73
N ILE A 51 -18.10 -11.51 -13.53
CA ILE A 51 -19.21 -12.45 -13.57
C ILE A 51 -18.78 -13.82 -14.15
N ALA A 52 -17.84 -13.86 -15.09
CA ALA A 52 -17.28 -15.14 -15.58
C ALA A 52 -16.59 -15.93 -14.45
N LYS A 53 -15.91 -15.26 -13.52
CA LYS A 53 -15.27 -15.88 -12.36
C LYS A 53 -16.29 -16.30 -11.29
N THR A 54 -17.19 -15.40 -10.92
CA THR A 54 -18.08 -15.54 -9.76
C THR A 54 -19.45 -16.13 -10.08
N GLY A 55 -19.83 -16.18 -11.34
CA GLY A 55 -21.18 -16.58 -11.78
C GLY A 55 -22.20 -15.43 -11.69
N PRO A 56 -23.46 -15.69 -12.10
CA PRO A 56 -24.51 -14.67 -12.12
C PRO A 56 -24.79 -14.11 -10.72
N VAL A 57 -25.22 -12.84 -10.71
CA VAL A 57 -25.64 -12.13 -9.48
C VAL A 57 -26.85 -12.83 -8.86
N ARG A 58 -26.79 -13.10 -7.56
CA ARG A 58 -27.86 -13.70 -6.75
C ARG A 58 -28.54 -12.68 -5.84
N ALA A 59 -27.77 -11.75 -5.28
CA ALA A 59 -28.30 -10.70 -4.42
C ALA A 59 -27.42 -9.47 -4.44
N VAL A 60 -28.04 -8.29 -4.27
CA VAL A 60 -27.36 -7.03 -4.00
C VAL A 60 -27.58 -6.70 -2.52
N GLY A 61 -26.47 -6.48 -1.81
CA GLY A 61 -26.50 -6.20 -0.38
C GLY A 61 -26.78 -4.71 -0.07
N THR A 62 -26.85 -4.40 1.21
CA THR A 62 -27.09 -3.03 1.68
C THR A 62 -25.88 -2.15 1.39
N PRO A 63 -26.05 -0.97 0.78
CA PRO A 63 -24.98 -0.02 0.58
C PRO A 63 -24.38 0.47 1.90
N VAL A 64 -23.07 0.60 1.95
CA VAL A 64 -22.36 1.21 3.08
C VAL A 64 -21.71 2.50 2.58
N SER A 65 -22.13 3.63 3.14
CA SER A 65 -21.60 4.96 2.82
C SER A 65 -20.54 5.36 3.84
N GLU A 66 -19.41 5.87 3.36
CA GLU A 66 -18.36 6.48 4.19
C GLU A 66 -18.70 7.97 4.42
N PRO A 67 -18.16 8.60 5.48
CA PRO A 67 -18.30 10.03 5.65
C PRO A 67 -17.83 10.81 4.42
N PRO A 68 -18.48 11.93 4.07
CA PRO A 68 -18.10 12.75 2.94
C PRO A 68 -16.66 13.26 3.07
N ALA A 69 -15.89 13.14 1.99
CA ALA A 69 -14.54 13.68 1.88
C ALA A 69 -14.38 14.42 0.55
N ALA A 70 -13.88 15.63 0.56
CA ALA A 70 -13.71 16.49 -0.63
C ALA A 70 -14.97 16.63 -1.51
N GLY A 71 -16.16 16.69 -0.88
CA GLY A 71 -17.45 16.80 -1.59
C GLY A 71 -17.95 15.50 -2.22
N LEU A 72 -17.28 14.36 -1.96
CA LEU A 72 -17.66 13.04 -2.47
C LEU A 72 -18.00 12.10 -1.31
N VAL A 73 -19.02 11.28 -1.51
CA VAL A 73 -19.37 10.16 -0.63
C VAL A 73 -18.92 8.87 -1.32
N ARG A 74 -18.08 8.09 -0.63
CA ARG A 74 -17.73 6.76 -1.10
C ARG A 74 -18.79 5.77 -0.65
N VAL A 75 -19.36 5.04 -1.60
CA VAL A 75 -20.39 4.02 -1.35
C VAL A 75 -19.87 2.67 -1.79
N ARG A 76 -20.03 1.67 -0.94
CA ARG A 76 -19.70 0.26 -1.20
C ARG A 76 -21.00 -0.54 -1.27
N VAL A 77 -21.22 -1.24 -2.37
CA VAL A 77 -22.39 -2.13 -2.53
C VAL A 77 -21.89 -3.57 -2.67
N PRO A 78 -22.12 -4.42 -1.67
CA PRO A 78 -21.81 -5.85 -1.78
C PRO A 78 -22.73 -6.53 -2.80
N VAL A 79 -22.18 -7.35 -3.67
CA VAL A 79 -22.93 -8.15 -4.63
C VAL A 79 -22.58 -9.61 -4.44
N THR A 80 -23.57 -10.43 -4.08
CA THR A 80 -23.42 -11.87 -3.94
C THR A 80 -23.69 -12.53 -5.29
N CYS A 81 -22.78 -13.38 -5.72
CA CYS A 81 -22.87 -14.16 -6.95
C CYS A 81 -23.00 -15.66 -6.65
N GLU A 82 -23.16 -16.48 -7.67
CA GLU A 82 -23.35 -17.92 -7.50
C GLU A 82 -22.13 -18.62 -6.88
N ARG A 83 -20.91 -18.16 -7.20
CA ARG A 83 -19.64 -18.71 -6.67
C ARG A 83 -18.81 -17.59 -6.05
N GLY A 84 -19.31 -16.98 -4.97
CA GLY A 84 -18.63 -15.89 -4.26
C GLY A 84 -19.34 -14.54 -4.42
N GLY A 85 -18.65 -13.50 -4.74
CA GLY A 85 -19.24 -12.16 -4.90
C GLY A 85 -18.21 -11.11 -5.27
N LEU A 86 -18.66 -9.86 -5.31
CA LEU A 86 -17.82 -8.69 -5.52
C LEU A 86 -18.42 -7.49 -4.77
N THR A 87 -17.64 -6.44 -4.63
CA THR A 87 -18.11 -5.15 -4.13
C THR A 87 -17.99 -4.10 -5.21
N VAL A 88 -19.09 -3.40 -5.51
CA VAL A 88 -19.04 -2.22 -6.37
C VAL A 88 -18.75 -1.01 -5.50
N VAL A 89 -17.63 -0.34 -5.75
CA VAL A 89 -17.20 0.85 -4.99
C VAL A 89 -17.36 2.07 -5.87
N MET A 90 -18.08 3.06 -5.40
CA MET A 90 -18.40 4.28 -6.13
C MET A 90 -18.04 5.51 -5.32
N SER A 91 -17.68 6.61 -6.00
CA SER A 91 -17.55 7.94 -5.40
C SER A 91 -18.61 8.83 -6.04
N VAL A 92 -19.54 9.31 -5.24
CA VAL A 92 -20.75 10.05 -5.69
C VAL A 92 -20.74 11.44 -5.07
N ASP A 93 -21.03 12.48 -5.86
CA ASP A 93 -21.21 13.83 -5.34
C ASP A 93 -22.66 14.10 -4.87
N ASP A 94 -22.90 15.29 -4.33
CA ASP A 94 -24.19 15.73 -3.83
C ASP A 94 -25.27 15.91 -4.92
N THR A 95 -24.89 15.87 -6.19
CA THR A 95 -25.78 15.91 -7.35
C THR A 95 -26.07 14.52 -7.94
N GLY A 96 -25.52 13.46 -7.34
CA GLY A 96 -25.67 12.09 -7.78
C GLY A 96 -24.80 11.72 -8.99
N VAL A 97 -23.73 12.48 -9.27
CA VAL A 97 -22.77 12.21 -10.35
C VAL A 97 -21.64 11.34 -9.84
N LEU A 98 -21.24 10.36 -10.63
CA LEU A 98 -20.15 9.42 -10.33
C LEU A 98 -18.81 9.99 -10.74
N HIS A 99 -17.91 10.14 -9.78
CA HIS A 99 -16.51 10.55 -9.96
C HIS A 99 -15.54 9.36 -9.96
N GLY A 100 -15.98 8.19 -9.49
CA GLY A 100 -15.23 6.95 -9.50
C GLY A 100 -16.16 5.75 -9.46
N LEU A 101 -15.78 4.67 -10.16
CA LEU A 101 -16.42 3.36 -10.12
C LEU A 101 -15.36 2.28 -10.28
N ARG A 102 -15.34 1.31 -9.38
CA ARG A 102 -14.48 0.13 -9.49
C ARG A 102 -15.17 -1.10 -8.94
N LEU A 103 -14.81 -2.25 -9.48
CA LEU A 103 -15.13 -3.55 -8.92
C LEU A 103 -14.01 -3.96 -7.97
N ALA A 104 -14.39 -4.46 -6.82
CA ALA A 104 -13.47 -4.92 -5.78
C ALA A 104 -13.88 -6.32 -5.32
N PRO A 105 -12.98 -7.09 -4.71
CA PRO A 105 -13.35 -8.35 -4.04
C PRO A 105 -14.51 -8.15 -3.07
N PRO A 106 -15.23 -9.24 -2.69
CA PRO A 106 -16.34 -9.15 -1.76
C PRO A 106 -15.95 -8.42 -0.48
N SER A 107 -16.69 -7.39 -0.11
CA SER A 107 -16.57 -6.79 1.22
C SER A 107 -17.19 -7.78 2.19
N GLY A 108 -16.41 -8.52 2.95
CA GLY A 108 -17.10 -9.36 3.89
C GLY A 108 -16.34 -10.47 4.61
N THR A 109 -15.09 -10.77 4.29
CA THR A 109 -14.30 -11.54 5.25
C THR A 109 -13.61 -10.55 6.18
N PRO A 110 -14.07 -10.38 7.44
CA PRO A 110 -13.36 -9.55 8.40
C PRO A 110 -11.93 -10.08 8.52
N TRP A 111 -10.97 -9.17 8.68
CA TRP A 111 -9.63 -9.58 9.07
C TRP A 111 -9.73 -10.27 10.46
N GLU A 112 -9.19 -11.47 10.55
CA GLU A 112 -9.06 -12.21 11.81
C GLU A 112 -7.60 -12.15 12.27
N PRO A 113 -7.33 -12.23 13.59
CA PRO A 113 -5.97 -12.28 14.10
C PRO A 113 -5.22 -13.51 13.58
N PRO A 114 -3.97 -13.39 13.12
CA PRO A 114 -3.16 -14.55 12.78
C PRO A 114 -2.89 -15.42 14.01
N ALA A 115 -2.71 -16.73 13.83
CA ALA A 115 -2.50 -17.69 14.90
C ALA A 115 -1.27 -17.40 15.79
N TYR A 116 -0.32 -16.60 15.29
CA TYR A 116 0.87 -16.17 16.04
C TYR A 116 0.65 -14.89 16.86
N ALA A 117 -0.50 -14.25 16.76
CA ALA A 117 -0.84 -13.09 17.57
C ALA A 117 -1.58 -13.53 18.85
N GLU A 118 -1.17 -12.96 19.97
CA GLU A 118 -1.73 -13.19 21.29
C GLU A 118 -2.30 -11.85 21.82
N PRO A 119 -3.58 -11.49 21.52
CA PRO A 119 -4.14 -10.17 21.85
C PRO A 119 -4.09 -9.80 23.34
N ASP A 120 -4.10 -10.79 24.21
CA ASP A 120 -4.01 -10.58 25.66
C ASP A 120 -2.62 -10.10 26.13
N ARG A 121 -1.60 -10.18 25.27
CA ARG A 121 -0.23 -9.79 25.59
C ARG A 121 0.11 -8.34 25.28
N PHE A 122 -0.78 -7.59 24.67
CA PHE A 122 -0.53 -6.18 24.32
C PHE A 122 -1.77 -5.31 24.49
N THR A 123 -1.62 -4.02 24.27
CA THR A 123 -2.70 -3.01 24.16
C THR A 123 -2.49 -2.17 22.93
N GLU A 124 -3.57 -1.69 22.33
CA GLU A 124 -3.54 -0.70 21.24
C GLU A 124 -4.08 0.65 21.72
N HIS A 125 -3.44 1.72 21.26
CA HIS A 125 -3.84 3.10 21.54
C HIS A 125 -3.87 3.88 20.23
N GLU A 126 -4.98 4.56 19.95
CA GLU A 126 -5.07 5.51 18.87
C GLU A 126 -4.24 6.75 19.19
N VAL A 127 -3.50 7.23 18.19
CA VAL A 127 -2.65 8.42 18.29
C VAL A 127 -2.79 9.28 17.05
N THR A 128 -2.36 10.53 17.17
CA THR A 128 -2.17 11.43 16.02
C THR A 128 -0.67 11.55 15.76
N VAL A 129 -0.26 11.27 14.51
CA VAL A 129 1.13 11.37 14.06
C VAL A 129 1.33 12.67 13.28
N GLY A 130 2.34 13.43 13.63
CA GLY A 130 2.58 14.76 13.10
C GLY A 130 1.77 15.85 13.81
N ALA A 131 1.80 17.05 13.28
CA ALA A 131 1.10 18.21 13.82
C ALA A 131 0.51 19.07 12.70
N GLY A 132 -0.45 19.95 13.06
CA GLY A 132 -1.08 20.88 12.14
C GLY A 132 -2.04 20.19 11.15
N PRO A 133 -2.30 20.81 9.99
CA PRO A 133 -3.33 20.35 9.07
C PRO A 133 -3.01 19.02 8.37
N LEU A 134 -1.75 18.61 8.34
CA LEU A 134 -1.32 17.35 7.71
C LEU A 134 -1.09 16.23 8.74
N ALA A 135 -1.53 16.40 9.98
CA ALA A 135 -1.50 15.32 10.97
C ALA A 135 -2.38 14.15 10.52
N VAL A 136 -1.93 12.93 10.79
CA VAL A 136 -2.59 11.70 10.36
C VAL A 136 -2.92 10.79 11.54
N PRO A 137 -3.99 9.99 11.45
CA PRO A 137 -4.29 8.97 12.45
C PRO A 137 -3.21 7.88 12.48
N GLY A 138 -2.97 7.33 13.66
CA GLY A 138 -2.06 6.22 13.88
C GLY A 138 -2.51 5.34 15.03
N THR A 139 -1.85 4.21 15.20
CA THR A 139 -2.07 3.28 16.32
C THR A 139 -0.73 2.85 16.87
N ILE A 140 -0.58 2.89 18.19
CA ILE A 140 0.56 2.31 18.89
C ILE A 140 0.10 1.03 19.58
N THR A 141 0.76 -0.08 19.25
CA THR A 141 0.56 -1.39 19.89
C THR A 141 1.70 -1.62 20.86
N VAL A 142 1.40 -1.76 22.17
CA VAL A 142 2.42 -1.85 23.25
C VAL A 142 2.29 -3.17 23.98
N PRO A 143 3.37 -3.97 24.11
CA PRO A 143 3.36 -5.18 24.92
C PRO A 143 2.99 -4.91 26.37
N ARG A 144 2.22 -5.81 26.97
CA ARG A 144 1.92 -5.80 28.42
C ARG A 144 3.11 -6.30 29.23
N GLY A 145 3.16 -5.93 30.48
CA GLY A 145 4.17 -6.40 31.42
C GLY A 145 5.17 -5.33 31.84
N ARG A 146 6.17 -5.76 32.63
CA ARG A 146 7.24 -4.88 33.12
C ARG A 146 8.47 -5.00 32.23
N GLY A 147 8.97 -3.89 31.75
CA GLY A 147 10.18 -3.81 30.94
C GLY A 147 10.19 -2.61 30.02
N ARG A 148 11.34 -2.41 29.38
CA ARG A 148 11.49 -1.45 28.28
C ARG A 148 11.64 -2.25 27.00
N TRP A 149 10.63 -2.19 26.16
CA TRP A 149 10.57 -2.91 24.89
C TRP A 149 11.26 -2.14 23.78
N PRO A 150 11.86 -2.81 22.78
CA PRO A 150 12.21 -2.12 21.53
C PRO A 150 10.96 -1.60 20.86
N GLY A 151 11.11 -0.47 20.15
CA GLY A 151 10.05 0.14 19.35
C GLY A 151 10.31 -0.04 17.86
N LEU A 152 9.26 -0.17 17.05
CA LEU A 152 9.32 -0.28 15.60
C LEU A 152 8.25 0.60 14.94
N VAL A 153 8.68 1.50 14.06
CA VAL A 153 7.79 2.34 13.23
C VAL A 153 7.62 1.69 11.88
N LEU A 154 6.39 1.48 11.41
CA LEU A 154 6.09 0.88 10.11
C LEU A 154 5.83 1.96 9.05
N LEU A 155 6.51 1.85 7.90
CA LEU A 155 6.40 2.73 6.74
C LEU A 155 5.77 1.98 5.56
N ALA A 156 4.52 2.30 5.23
CA ALA A 156 3.80 1.75 4.10
C ALA A 156 4.25 2.36 2.77
N SER A 157 4.10 1.62 1.68
CA SER A 157 4.23 2.13 0.31
C SER A 157 2.88 2.63 -0.22
N GLY A 158 2.92 3.62 -1.11
CA GLY A 158 1.73 4.19 -1.74
C GLY A 158 0.79 4.92 -0.76
N PRO A 159 -0.38 5.39 -1.23
CA PRO A 159 -1.41 5.99 -0.39
C PRO A 159 -2.17 4.89 0.36
N ALA A 160 -1.63 4.43 1.49
CA ALA A 160 -2.15 3.31 2.27
C ALA A 160 -2.63 3.74 3.66
N ASP A 161 -3.62 3.02 4.17
CA ASP A 161 -3.96 3.08 5.58
C ASP A 161 -2.86 2.42 6.44
N ARG A 162 -2.93 2.62 7.75
CA ARG A 162 -1.96 2.12 8.73
C ARG A 162 -1.82 0.60 8.78
N ASP A 163 -2.83 -0.12 8.31
CA ASP A 163 -2.86 -1.58 8.29
C ASP A 163 -2.32 -2.16 6.96
N LEU A 164 -2.07 -1.30 5.96
CA LEU A 164 -1.75 -1.67 4.57
C LEU A 164 -2.83 -2.58 4.00
N THR A 165 -4.10 -2.19 4.19
CA THR A 165 -5.27 -3.00 3.83
C THR A 165 -5.28 -3.34 2.34
N THR A 166 -5.20 -4.63 2.03
CA THR A 166 -5.20 -5.19 0.68
C THR A 166 -6.25 -6.29 0.60
N GLY A 167 -7.42 -5.98 0.04
CA GLY A 167 -8.56 -6.89 0.11
C GLY A 167 -8.95 -7.21 1.56
N PRO A 168 -9.06 -8.49 1.94
CA PRO A 168 -9.34 -8.91 3.31
C PRO A 168 -8.10 -8.84 4.22
N ASN A 169 -6.91 -8.60 3.67
CA ASN A 169 -5.63 -8.73 4.36
C ASN A 169 -5.15 -7.41 4.95
N LYS A 170 -4.43 -7.49 6.08
CA LYS A 170 -3.88 -6.36 6.81
C LYS A 170 -2.43 -6.63 7.25
N PRO A 171 -1.48 -6.69 6.32
CA PRO A 171 -0.12 -7.14 6.64
C PRO A 171 0.56 -6.32 7.73
N PHE A 172 0.33 -5.01 7.81
CA PHE A 172 0.92 -4.21 8.88
C PHE A 172 0.25 -4.43 10.25
N LYS A 173 -1.03 -4.79 10.26
CA LYS A 173 -1.70 -5.23 11.50
C LYS A 173 -1.20 -6.60 11.94
N ASP A 174 -0.98 -7.51 11.00
CA ASP A 174 -0.37 -8.82 11.25
C ASP A 174 1.02 -8.67 11.92
N LEU A 175 1.89 -7.83 11.33
CA LEU A 175 3.20 -7.51 11.88
C LEU A 175 3.08 -6.88 13.26
N ALA A 176 2.22 -5.87 13.44
CA ALA A 176 2.09 -5.17 14.71
C ALA A 176 1.64 -6.11 15.84
N TRP A 177 0.64 -6.94 15.58
CA TRP A 177 0.12 -7.87 16.59
C TRP A 177 1.08 -9.03 16.87
N GLY A 178 1.70 -9.58 15.80
CA GLY A 178 2.69 -10.64 15.94
C GLY A 178 3.95 -10.21 16.69
N LEU A 179 4.45 -9.01 16.43
CA LEU A 179 5.62 -8.44 17.08
C LEU A 179 5.31 -8.01 18.51
N ALA A 180 4.15 -7.39 18.77
CA ALA A 180 3.75 -7.01 20.12
C ALA A 180 3.58 -8.23 21.04
N SER A 181 3.08 -9.34 20.50
CA SER A 181 3.01 -10.63 21.21
C SER A 181 4.40 -11.17 21.60
N ARG A 182 5.46 -10.69 20.92
CA ARG A 182 6.87 -11.06 21.15
C ARG A 182 7.70 -9.97 21.86
N GLY A 183 7.02 -8.96 22.41
CA GLY A 183 7.69 -7.92 23.21
C GLY A 183 8.30 -6.78 22.39
N VAL A 184 7.76 -6.44 21.24
CA VAL A 184 8.14 -5.27 20.44
C VAL A 184 6.96 -4.29 20.38
N ALA A 185 7.18 -3.03 20.78
CA ALA A 185 6.17 -1.98 20.61
C ALA A 185 6.16 -1.51 19.14
N VAL A 186 4.97 -1.34 18.56
CA VAL A 186 4.85 -1.01 17.14
C VAL A 186 3.97 0.24 16.95
N ALA A 187 4.46 1.20 16.17
CA ALA A 187 3.68 2.33 15.66
C ALA A 187 3.39 2.15 14.17
N ARG A 188 2.13 2.28 13.79
CA ARG A 188 1.67 2.32 12.41
C ARG A 188 0.72 3.50 12.23
N PHE A 189 0.75 4.13 11.07
CA PHE A 189 -0.02 5.34 10.80
C PHE A 189 -0.48 5.41 9.35
N ASP A 190 -1.57 6.12 9.12
CA ASP A 190 -2.09 6.35 7.78
C ASP A 190 -1.13 7.28 7.02
N LYS A 191 -0.85 6.96 5.76
CA LYS A 191 0.01 7.81 4.93
C LYS A 191 -0.65 9.19 4.73
N VAL A 192 0.15 10.22 4.68
CA VAL A 192 -0.34 11.59 4.40
C VAL A 192 -1.08 11.63 3.06
N THR A 193 -0.62 10.92 2.06
CA THR A 193 -1.27 10.81 0.74
C THR A 193 -2.55 9.97 0.75
N HIS A 194 -2.81 9.20 1.82
CA HIS A 194 -4.07 8.50 2.04
C HIS A 194 -5.12 9.42 2.70
N VAL A 195 -4.71 10.17 3.72
CA VAL A 195 -5.58 11.06 4.49
C VAL A 195 -5.83 12.39 3.74
N HIS A 196 -4.78 12.90 3.08
CA HIS A 196 -4.75 14.17 2.37
C HIS A 196 -4.28 13.93 0.91
N PRO A 197 -5.10 13.29 0.06
CA PRO A 197 -4.69 12.86 -1.29
C PRO A 197 -4.26 14.03 -2.20
N GLU A 198 -4.75 15.24 -1.95
CA GLU A 198 -4.36 16.45 -2.65
C GLU A 198 -2.87 16.78 -2.49
N THR A 199 -2.24 16.39 -1.37
CA THR A 199 -0.82 16.64 -1.13
C THR A 199 0.07 15.90 -2.12
N GLY A 200 -0.30 14.64 -2.46
CA GLY A 200 0.43 13.82 -3.41
C GLY A 200 0.45 14.37 -4.84
N SER A 201 -0.47 15.29 -5.17
CA SER A 201 -0.55 15.96 -6.46
C SER A 201 -0.03 17.40 -6.41
N ALA A 202 0.38 17.88 -5.24
CA ALA A 202 0.83 19.26 -5.06
C ALA A 202 2.16 19.52 -5.81
N PRO A 203 2.31 20.67 -6.49
CA PRO A 203 3.59 21.07 -7.04
C PRO A 203 4.67 21.14 -5.96
N GLY A 204 5.82 20.51 -6.22
CA GLY A 204 6.93 20.47 -5.28
C GLY A 204 6.89 19.33 -4.28
N PHE A 205 5.80 18.53 -4.20
CA PHE A 205 5.73 17.34 -3.35
C PHE A 205 6.77 16.30 -3.76
N THR A 206 7.45 15.72 -2.77
CA THR A 206 8.58 14.79 -2.95
C THR A 206 8.42 13.55 -2.06
N MET A 207 9.27 12.54 -2.25
CA MET A 207 9.35 11.40 -1.35
C MET A 207 9.77 11.81 0.08
N VAL A 208 10.55 12.89 0.23
CA VAL A 208 10.90 13.43 1.55
C VAL A 208 9.63 13.89 2.28
N ASP A 209 8.78 14.66 1.61
CA ASP A 209 7.54 15.18 2.18
C ASP A 209 6.56 14.05 2.54
N GLU A 210 6.56 13.00 1.73
CA GLU A 210 5.66 11.87 1.93
C GLU A 210 6.03 11.00 3.13
N TYR A 211 7.34 10.80 3.40
CA TYR A 211 7.77 9.83 4.39
C TYR A 211 8.39 10.45 5.64
N VAL A 212 9.29 11.41 5.48
CA VAL A 212 10.18 11.81 6.58
C VAL A 212 9.45 12.47 7.74
N PRO A 213 8.58 13.47 7.55
CA PRO A 213 7.98 14.20 8.66
C PRO A 213 7.17 13.29 9.60
N HIS A 214 6.32 12.42 9.03
CA HIS A 214 5.46 11.53 9.80
C HIS A 214 6.24 10.37 10.43
N ALA A 215 7.24 9.83 9.73
CA ALA A 215 8.11 8.80 10.28
C ALA A 215 8.89 9.30 11.51
N VAL A 216 9.47 10.50 11.43
CA VAL A 216 10.17 11.16 12.54
C VAL A 216 9.22 11.42 13.71
N ALA A 217 8.01 11.92 13.44
CA ALA A 217 6.99 12.11 14.46
C ALA A 217 6.60 10.79 15.15
N ALA A 218 6.44 9.71 14.39
CA ALA A 218 6.11 8.38 14.93
C ALA A 218 7.26 7.80 15.77
N VAL A 219 8.52 7.99 15.36
CA VAL A 219 9.70 7.63 16.18
C VAL A 219 9.66 8.31 17.53
N ARG A 220 9.45 9.63 17.55
CA ARG A 220 9.37 10.41 18.79
C ARG A 220 8.18 9.98 19.66
N LEU A 221 7.01 9.75 19.07
CA LEU A 221 5.85 9.22 19.81
C LEU A 221 6.12 7.87 20.48
N LEU A 222 6.87 6.97 19.82
CA LEU A 222 7.28 5.71 20.44
C LEU A 222 8.30 5.93 21.56
N GLN A 223 9.27 6.84 21.40
CA GLN A 223 10.26 7.16 22.43
C GLN A 223 9.63 7.74 23.70
N GLU A 224 8.49 8.41 23.57
CA GLU A 224 7.73 8.96 24.69
C GLU A 224 6.93 7.91 25.47
N GLN A 225 6.73 6.69 24.90
CA GLN A 225 6.02 5.63 25.59
C GLN A 225 6.85 5.09 26.77
N ARG A 226 6.27 5.08 27.98
CA ARG A 226 6.96 4.64 29.19
C ARG A 226 7.52 3.22 29.13
N GLN A 227 6.88 2.36 28.37
CA GLN A 227 7.24 0.94 28.18
C GLN A 227 8.28 0.74 27.06
N VAL A 228 8.59 1.76 26.28
CA VAL A 228 9.56 1.66 25.17
C VAL A 228 10.94 2.13 25.66
N ASP A 229 11.97 1.45 25.19
CA ASP A 229 13.34 1.90 25.32
C ASP A 229 13.64 2.95 24.25
N PRO A 230 13.78 4.23 24.59
CA PRO A 230 13.97 5.29 23.60
C PRO A 230 15.26 5.17 22.79
N ALA A 231 16.26 4.41 23.28
CA ALA A 231 17.50 4.13 22.56
C ALA A 231 17.36 2.94 21.59
N ARG A 232 16.23 2.23 21.60
CA ARG A 232 15.96 1.03 20.78
C ARG A 232 14.69 1.20 19.96
N VAL A 233 14.55 2.33 19.26
CA VAL A 233 13.48 2.57 18.33
C VAL A 233 14.02 2.45 16.90
N PHE A 234 13.41 1.54 16.14
CA PHE A 234 13.80 1.16 14.79
C PHE A 234 12.73 1.59 13.79
N VAL A 235 13.09 1.59 12.51
CA VAL A 235 12.16 1.86 11.40
C VAL A 235 12.11 0.64 10.49
N LEU A 236 10.90 0.18 10.18
CA LEU A 236 10.65 -0.86 9.19
C LEU A 236 9.88 -0.25 8.02
N GLY A 237 10.38 -0.45 6.81
CA GLY A 237 9.65 -0.08 5.61
C GLY A 237 9.39 -1.25 4.69
N LEU A 238 8.22 -1.28 4.04
CA LEU A 238 7.88 -2.26 3.01
C LEU A 238 7.86 -1.56 1.64
N SER A 239 8.51 -2.19 0.64
CA SER A 239 8.55 -1.69 -0.75
C SER A 239 9.11 -0.25 -0.81
N GLY A 240 8.38 0.73 -1.34
CA GLY A 240 8.75 2.15 -1.29
C GLY A 240 9.03 2.67 0.12
N GLY A 241 8.39 2.13 1.16
CA GLY A 241 8.75 2.39 2.56
C GLY A 241 10.13 1.86 2.91
N GLY A 242 10.51 0.68 2.38
CA GLY A 242 11.84 0.10 2.51
C GLY A 242 12.91 0.93 1.81
N LYS A 243 12.60 1.49 0.64
CA LYS A 243 13.43 2.49 -0.04
C LYS A 243 13.58 3.77 0.80
N ALA A 244 12.50 4.23 1.45
CA ALA A 244 12.50 5.46 2.24
C ALA A 244 13.22 5.34 3.59
N ALA A 245 13.27 4.13 4.18
CA ALA A 245 13.80 3.91 5.53
C ALA A 245 15.22 4.46 5.75
N PRO A 246 16.21 4.31 4.84
CA PRO A 246 17.52 4.93 4.99
C PRO A 246 17.46 6.46 5.06
N ARG A 247 16.61 7.09 4.24
CA ARG A 247 16.41 8.56 4.24
C ARG A 247 15.81 9.05 5.56
N VAL A 248 14.85 8.27 6.12
CA VAL A 248 14.28 8.57 7.45
C VAL A 248 15.35 8.47 8.54
N ALA A 249 16.16 7.40 8.53
CA ALA A 249 17.22 7.23 9.54
C ALA A 249 18.36 8.24 9.40
N ALA A 250 18.60 8.78 8.20
CA ALA A 250 19.52 9.89 7.99
C ALA A 250 18.97 11.20 8.57
N ALA A 251 17.65 11.42 8.47
CA ALA A 251 16.97 12.61 8.99
C ALA A 251 16.74 12.56 10.50
N GLU A 252 16.63 11.37 11.10
CA GLU A 252 16.42 11.18 12.55
C GLU A 252 17.53 10.27 13.14
N PRO A 253 18.61 10.87 13.62
CA PRO A 253 19.77 10.12 14.15
C PRO A 253 19.47 9.20 15.32
N SER A 254 18.38 9.43 16.07
CA SER A 254 17.95 8.59 17.20
C SER A 254 17.39 7.22 16.79
N VAL A 255 17.12 6.99 15.49
CA VAL A 255 16.74 5.67 14.97
C VAL A 255 17.87 4.68 15.20
N ALA A 256 17.56 3.57 15.89
CA ALA A 256 18.56 2.59 16.33
C ALA A 256 19.03 1.63 15.22
N GLY A 257 18.22 1.43 14.17
CA GLY A 257 18.52 0.58 13.02
C GLY A 257 17.33 0.46 12.10
N LEU A 258 17.50 -0.29 11.01
CA LEU A 258 16.54 -0.39 9.91
C LEU A 258 16.11 -1.82 9.65
N VAL A 259 14.84 -2.01 9.33
CA VAL A 259 14.34 -3.23 8.70
C VAL A 259 13.75 -2.86 7.33
N SER A 260 14.19 -3.51 6.27
CA SER A 260 13.66 -3.34 4.93
C SER A 260 12.97 -4.64 4.48
N LEU A 261 11.68 -4.56 4.24
CA LEU A 261 10.87 -5.63 3.66
C LEU A 261 10.68 -5.33 2.18
N ALA A 262 11.24 -6.16 1.30
CA ALA A 262 11.13 -5.98 -0.15
C ALA A 262 11.40 -4.52 -0.57
N GLY A 263 12.46 -3.90 -0.04
CA GLY A 263 12.82 -2.51 -0.34
C GLY A 263 13.37 -2.38 -1.75
N ASP A 264 12.67 -1.63 -2.61
CA ASP A 264 13.03 -1.47 -4.00
C ASP A 264 14.30 -0.61 -4.19
N THR A 265 15.17 -1.05 -5.07
CA THR A 265 16.42 -0.36 -5.46
C THR A 265 16.50 -0.06 -6.94
N LEU A 266 15.80 -0.87 -7.75
CA LEU A 266 15.67 -0.56 -9.17
C LEU A 266 14.98 0.80 -9.33
N PRO A 267 15.44 1.68 -10.26
CA PRO A 267 14.70 2.90 -10.57
C PRO A 267 13.21 2.59 -10.83
N LEU A 268 12.33 3.27 -10.10
CA LEU A 268 10.89 2.95 -10.10
C LEU A 268 10.25 2.95 -11.50
N PRO A 269 10.65 3.82 -12.48
CA PRO A 269 10.14 3.72 -13.84
C PRO A 269 10.46 2.38 -14.51
N ARG A 270 11.65 1.83 -14.27
CA ARG A 270 12.06 0.52 -14.82
C ARG A 270 11.34 -0.62 -14.14
N ALA A 271 11.18 -0.54 -12.82
CA ALA A 271 10.38 -1.51 -12.07
C ALA A 271 8.92 -1.52 -12.56
N ALA A 272 8.31 -0.35 -12.79
CA ALA A 272 6.96 -0.24 -13.33
C ALA A 272 6.81 -0.91 -14.71
N VAL A 273 7.77 -0.73 -15.61
CA VAL A 273 7.78 -1.38 -16.94
C VAL A 273 7.91 -2.89 -16.79
N ARG A 274 8.81 -3.38 -15.91
CA ARG A 274 8.98 -4.81 -15.65
C ARG A 274 7.69 -5.45 -15.13
N VAL A 275 7.07 -4.82 -14.13
CA VAL A 275 5.81 -5.28 -13.54
C VAL A 275 4.68 -5.27 -14.58
N ALA A 276 4.55 -4.20 -15.38
CA ALA A 276 3.52 -4.12 -16.41
C ALA A 276 3.68 -5.21 -17.48
N ARG A 277 4.91 -5.55 -17.88
CA ARG A 277 5.18 -6.66 -18.80
C ARG A 277 4.85 -8.00 -18.18
N TYR A 278 5.26 -8.25 -16.95
CA TYR A 278 4.92 -9.45 -16.21
C TYR A 278 3.41 -9.68 -16.14
N LEU A 279 2.65 -8.64 -15.82
CA LEU A 279 1.19 -8.73 -15.76
C LEU A 279 0.55 -8.96 -17.14
N ALA A 280 1.11 -8.38 -18.22
CA ALA A 280 0.65 -8.63 -19.58
C ALA A 280 0.99 -10.05 -20.07
N GLU A 281 2.05 -10.67 -19.57
CA GLU A 281 2.38 -12.08 -19.84
C GLU A 281 1.45 -13.05 -19.09
N LEU A 282 1.00 -12.69 -17.88
CA LEU A 282 0.04 -13.48 -17.09
C LEU A 282 -1.37 -13.48 -17.70
N ASP A 283 -1.78 -12.35 -18.26
CA ASP A 283 -3.10 -12.16 -18.89
C ASP A 283 -2.92 -11.54 -20.28
N PRO A 284 -2.52 -12.34 -21.29
CA PRO A 284 -2.24 -11.83 -22.64
C PRO A 284 -3.50 -11.30 -23.31
N GLY A 285 -3.48 -10.03 -23.72
CA GLY A 285 -4.60 -9.42 -24.44
C GLY A 285 -4.29 -8.02 -24.96
N PRO A 286 -5.11 -7.49 -25.89
CA PRO A 286 -4.88 -6.14 -26.43
C PRO A 286 -4.88 -5.04 -25.35
N ALA A 287 -5.73 -5.18 -24.33
CA ALA A 287 -5.84 -4.19 -23.25
C ALA A 287 -4.62 -4.20 -22.34
N THR A 288 -4.13 -5.37 -21.93
CA THR A 288 -2.95 -5.54 -21.10
C THR A 288 -1.67 -5.13 -21.82
N THR A 289 -1.56 -5.44 -23.12
CA THR A 289 -0.48 -4.97 -23.98
C THR A 289 -0.47 -3.45 -24.08
N ALA A 290 -1.61 -2.82 -24.37
CA ALA A 290 -1.73 -1.37 -24.46
C ALA A 290 -1.41 -0.67 -23.12
N ALA A 291 -1.80 -1.26 -21.99
CA ALA A 291 -1.46 -0.78 -20.67
C ALA A 291 0.06 -0.82 -20.43
N ALA A 292 0.73 -1.94 -20.74
CA ALA A 292 2.17 -2.08 -20.62
C ALA A 292 2.94 -1.09 -21.51
N GLU A 293 2.48 -0.86 -22.74
CA GLU A 293 3.04 0.15 -23.64
C GLU A 293 2.84 1.58 -23.09
N SER A 294 1.69 1.87 -22.49
CA SER A 294 1.44 3.16 -21.86
C SER A 294 2.39 3.42 -20.71
N VAL A 295 2.57 2.43 -19.82
CA VAL A 295 3.55 2.49 -18.72
C VAL A 295 4.96 2.70 -19.26
N ALA A 296 5.34 2.00 -20.35
CA ALA A 296 6.68 2.16 -20.94
C ALA A 296 6.90 3.58 -21.51
N ARG A 297 5.89 4.18 -22.16
CA ARG A 297 5.98 5.57 -22.66
C ARG A 297 6.12 6.57 -21.52
N GLN A 298 5.33 6.45 -20.48
CA GLN A 298 5.39 7.31 -19.31
C GLN A 298 6.73 7.15 -18.55
N ALA A 299 7.23 5.92 -18.43
CA ALA A 299 8.54 5.64 -17.84
C ALA A 299 9.68 6.31 -18.62
N ALA A 300 9.64 6.22 -19.95
CA ALA A 300 10.63 6.88 -20.81
C ALA A 300 10.61 8.42 -20.64
N LEU A 301 9.42 9.02 -20.47
CA LEU A 301 9.32 10.45 -20.21
C LEU A 301 9.92 10.80 -18.84
N VAL A 302 9.62 10.03 -17.80
CA VAL A 302 10.18 10.21 -16.46
C VAL A 302 11.71 10.08 -16.44
N GLU A 303 12.27 9.14 -17.22
CA GLU A 303 13.74 8.95 -17.31
C GLU A 303 14.43 9.94 -18.28
N SER A 304 13.67 10.70 -19.08
CA SER A 304 14.24 11.61 -20.07
C SER A 304 14.97 12.78 -19.41
N ALA A 305 16.00 13.29 -20.11
CA ALA A 305 16.67 14.55 -19.73
C ALA A 305 15.74 15.77 -19.83
N GLY A 306 14.62 15.65 -20.56
CA GLY A 306 13.62 16.70 -20.74
C GLY A 306 12.58 16.77 -19.63
N LEU A 307 12.62 15.89 -18.62
CA LEU A 307 11.71 16.01 -17.48
C LEU A 307 11.99 17.30 -16.72
N ALA A 308 11.02 18.20 -16.71
CA ALA A 308 11.10 19.50 -16.05
C ALA A 308 10.08 19.59 -14.90
N PRO A 309 10.31 20.44 -13.88
CA PRO A 309 9.35 20.63 -12.79
C PRO A 309 7.94 21.05 -13.25
N THR A 310 7.83 21.59 -14.45
CA THR A 310 6.57 22.01 -15.08
C THR A 310 5.91 20.94 -15.94
N THR A 311 6.51 19.74 -16.07
CA THR A 311 5.90 18.62 -16.83
C THR A 311 4.58 18.22 -16.15
N PRO A 312 3.46 18.16 -16.90
CA PRO A 312 2.16 17.84 -16.30
C PRO A 312 2.17 16.43 -15.67
N ALA A 313 1.67 16.32 -14.45
CA ALA A 313 1.58 15.04 -13.74
C ALA A 313 0.74 13.98 -14.49
N ALA A 314 -0.25 14.41 -15.27
CA ALA A 314 -1.09 13.52 -16.07
C ALA A 314 -0.31 12.77 -17.18
N ASP A 315 0.83 13.28 -17.60
CA ASP A 315 1.69 12.65 -18.61
C ASP A 315 2.71 11.68 -17.99
N LEU A 316 2.86 11.74 -16.65
CA LEU A 316 3.86 11.00 -15.90
C LEU A 316 3.26 9.71 -15.28
N LEU A 317 4.14 8.76 -14.96
CA LEU A 317 3.75 7.53 -14.28
C LEU A 317 2.94 7.83 -13.00
N PHE A 318 1.88 7.07 -12.81
CA PHE A 318 1.00 7.13 -11.63
C PHE A 318 0.32 8.49 -11.40
N GLY A 319 0.48 9.44 -12.31
CA GLY A 319 0.00 10.82 -12.14
C GLY A 319 0.73 11.60 -11.05
N TRP A 320 1.94 11.17 -10.68
CA TRP A 320 2.74 11.86 -9.67
C TRP A 320 3.41 13.12 -10.24
N PRO A 321 3.63 14.16 -9.41
CA PRO A 321 4.24 15.38 -9.87
C PRO A 321 5.70 15.20 -10.30
N ALA A 322 6.17 16.03 -11.21
CA ALA A 322 7.54 15.97 -11.71
C ALA A 322 8.59 16.11 -10.59
N SER A 323 8.30 16.91 -9.55
CA SER A 323 9.16 17.07 -8.36
C SER A 323 9.43 15.73 -7.65
N TYR A 324 8.43 14.86 -7.55
CA TYR A 324 8.58 13.54 -6.95
C TYR A 324 9.55 12.66 -7.76
N TRP A 325 9.42 12.68 -9.09
CA TRP A 325 10.29 11.93 -9.99
C TRP A 325 11.72 12.46 -10.03
N LEU A 326 11.91 13.76 -9.96
CA LEU A 326 13.23 14.40 -9.86
C LEU A 326 13.91 14.03 -8.53
N ASP A 327 13.20 14.08 -7.41
CA ASP A 327 13.71 13.63 -6.11
C ASP A 327 14.09 12.14 -6.11
N LEU A 328 13.26 11.27 -6.71
CA LEU A 328 13.58 9.84 -6.84
C LEU A 328 14.78 9.56 -7.75
N ARG A 329 14.99 10.39 -8.79
CA ARG A 329 16.14 10.26 -9.70
C ARG A 329 17.46 10.51 -8.99
N ASP A 330 17.48 11.44 -8.06
CA ASP A 330 18.67 11.87 -7.32
C ASP A 330 18.89 11.05 -6.04
N TYR A 331 17.99 10.12 -5.72
CA TYR A 331 18.04 9.33 -4.50
C TYR A 331 18.49 7.89 -4.74
N ASP A 332 19.62 7.54 -4.14
CA ASP A 332 20.12 6.16 -4.05
C ASP A 332 19.92 5.61 -2.62
N PRO A 333 18.96 4.70 -2.40
CA PRO A 333 18.71 4.12 -1.08
C PRO A 333 19.86 3.26 -0.58
N VAL A 334 20.59 2.59 -1.48
CA VAL A 334 21.70 1.71 -1.14
C VAL A 334 22.90 2.53 -0.69
N ALA A 335 23.26 3.58 -1.44
CA ALA A 335 24.34 4.48 -1.07
C ALA A 335 24.04 5.22 0.24
N THR A 336 22.77 5.64 0.43
CA THR A 336 22.34 6.26 1.70
C THR A 336 22.47 5.29 2.86
N ALA A 337 22.00 4.05 2.71
CA ALA A 337 22.12 3.01 3.73
C ALA A 337 23.57 2.68 4.06
N ALA A 338 24.42 2.56 3.05
CA ALA A 338 25.85 2.27 3.22
C ALA A 338 26.57 3.36 4.05
N ALA A 339 26.11 4.61 3.95
CA ALA A 339 26.67 5.72 4.70
C ALA A 339 26.19 5.82 6.17
N LEU A 340 25.17 5.04 6.55
CA LEU A 340 24.64 5.04 7.93
C LEU A 340 25.46 4.07 8.80
N ASP A 341 25.84 4.50 9.99
CA ASP A 341 26.42 3.62 11.03
C ASP A 341 25.30 3.03 11.89
N LYS A 342 24.46 2.15 11.26
CA LYS A 342 23.28 1.56 11.90
C LYS A 342 23.08 0.13 11.42
N PRO A 343 22.75 -0.82 12.33
CA PRO A 343 22.48 -2.21 11.93
C PRO A 343 21.22 -2.29 11.04
N MET A 344 21.21 -3.27 10.14
CA MET A 344 20.12 -3.44 9.16
C MET A 344 19.71 -4.90 9.02
N LEU A 345 18.39 -5.11 8.90
CA LEU A 345 17.79 -6.37 8.49
C LEU A 345 17.06 -6.17 7.17
N LEU A 346 17.46 -6.90 6.13
CA LEU A 346 16.79 -6.88 4.84
C LEU A 346 16.14 -8.24 4.60
N LEU A 347 14.84 -8.25 4.42
CA LEU A 347 14.05 -9.43 4.10
C LEU A 347 13.43 -9.30 2.72
N GLN A 348 13.48 -10.36 1.95
CA GLN A 348 12.97 -10.39 0.57
C GLN A 348 12.10 -11.63 0.36
N GLY A 349 10.95 -11.45 -0.32
CA GLY A 349 10.14 -12.56 -0.80
C GLY A 349 10.73 -13.18 -2.06
N GLY A 350 10.92 -14.51 -2.08
CA GLY A 350 11.45 -15.22 -3.25
C GLY A 350 10.50 -15.25 -4.43
N ARG A 351 9.19 -15.11 -4.18
CA ARG A 351 8.12 -15.08 -5.19
C ARG A 351 7.66 -13.66 -5.55
N ASP A 352 8.34 -12.64 -5.06
CA ASP A 352 7.98 -11.25 -5.29
C ASP A 352 8.25 -10.85 -6.74
N TYR A 353 7.19 -10.49 -7.50
CA TYR A 353 7.30 -9.99 -8.86
C TYR A 353 7.44 -8.47 -8.95
N GLN A 354 7.15 -7.76 -7.85
CA GLN A 354 7.20 -6.30 -7.81
C GLN A 354 8.60 -5.78 -7.46
N VAL A 355 9.22 -6.40 -6.46
CA VAL A 355 10.61 -6.14 -6.04
C VAL A 355 11.32 -7.49 -6.03
N THR A 356 12.28 -7.67 -6.91
CA THR A 356 12.83 -9.01 -7.15
C THR A 356 14.18 -9.23 -6.49
N VAL A 357 14.47 -10.50 -6.21
CA VAL A 357 15.82 -10.89 -5.77
C VAL A 357 16.86 -10.49 -6.83
N ALA A 358 16.55 -10.73 -8.12
CA ALA A 358 17.48 -10.54 -9.22
C ALA A 358 17.82 -9.07 -9.53
N ASP A 359 16.84 -8.16 -9.39
CA ASP A 359 17.03 -6.76 -9.80
C ASP A 359 17.23 -5.82 -8.61
N ASP A 360 16.63 -6.15 -7.45
CA ASP A 360 16.59 -5.25 -6.30
C ASP A 360 17.50 -5.75 -5.16
N LEU A 361 17.30 -6.99 -4.67
CA LEU A 361 18.08 -7.50 -3.54
C LEU A 361 19.58 -7.59 -3.87
N VAL A 362 19.94 -7.96 -5.09
CA VAL A 362 21.34 -8.03 -5.54
C VAL A 362 22.06 -6.68 -5.37
N ARG A 363 21.37 -5.55 -5.51
CA ARG A 363 21.93 -4.22 -5.33
C ARG A 363 22.18 -3.90 -3.86
N TRP A 364 21.25 -4.30 -2.99
CA TRP A 364 21.44 -4.24 -1.55
C TRP A 364 22.66 -5.08 -1.13
N GLN A 365 22.76 -6.32 -1.61
CA GLN A 365 23.88 -7.22 -1.33
C GLN A 365 25.21 -6.63 -1.76
N ALA A 366 25.28 -6.09 -2.98
CA ALA A 366 26.49 -5.48 -3.51
C ALA A 366 26.93 -4.23 -2.73
N GLY A 367 25.98 -3.31 -2.48
CA GLY A 367 26.30 -2.04 -1.83
C GLY A 367 26.57 -2.14 -0.33
N LEU A 368 26.07 -3.19 0.32
CA LEU A 368 26.25 -3.44 1.77
C LEU A 368 27.20 -4.60 2.08
N ALA A 369 27.90 -5.14 1.08
CA ALA A 369 28.74 -6.33 1.22
C ALA A 369 29.86 -6.20 2.27
N GLN A 370 30.32 -4.98 2.57
CA GLN A 370 31.36 -4.71 3.55
C GLN A 370 30.82 -4.38 4.97
N ARG A 371 29.51 -4.48 5.17
CA ARG A 371 28.83 -4.14 6.40
C ARG A 371 28.54 -5.41 7.23
N PRO A 372 29.30 -5.67 8.32
CA PRO A 372 29.11 -6.87 9.15
C PRO A 372 27.82 -6.82 10.01
N ASP A 373 27.26 -5.64 10.18
CA ASP A 373 26.03 -5.38 10.93
C ASP A 373 24.75 -5.40 10.05
N VAL A 374 24.88 -5.90 8.81
CA VAL A 374 23.77 -6.10 7.90
C VAL A 374 23.44 -7.58 7.79
N THR A 375 22.17 -7.91 8.05
CA THR A 375 21.63 -9.27 7.85
C THR A 375 20.68 -9.26 6.66
N ILE A 376 20.85 -10.19 5.73
CA ILE A 376 19.99 -10.35 4.55
C ILE A 376 19.40 -11.76 4.54
N ARG A 377 18.09 -11.90 4.37
CA ARG A 377 17.40 -13.20 4.25
C ARG A 377 16.37 -13.17 3.13
N VAL A 378 16.23 -14.32 2.46
CA VAL A 378 15.17 -14.56 1.47
C VAL A 378 14.18 -15.56 2.03
N HIS A 379 12.90 -15.21 2.01
CA HIS A 379 11.80 -16.11 2.31
C HIS A 379 11.26 -16.65 1.00
N GLU A 380 11.76 -17.80 0.56
CA GLU A 380 11.56 -18.35 -0.79
C GLU A 380 10.07 -18.52 -1.15
N ALA A 381 9.23 -18.90 -0.19
CA ALA A 381 7.80 -19.09 -0.41
C ALA A 381 6.96 -17.80 -0.31
N ALA A 382 7.57 -16.67 0.08
CA ALA A 382 6.86 -15.42 0.31
C ALA A 382 6.75 -14.56 -0.96
N ASP A 383 5.63 -13.86 -1.10
CA ASP A 383 5.41 -12.84 -2.12
C ASP A 383 5.79 -11.43 -1.63
N HIS A 384 5.35 -10.38 -2.34
CA HIS A 384 5.63 -8.99 -2.00
C HIS A 384 5.12 -8.53 -0.63
N LEU A 385 3.98 -9.06 -0.18
CA LEU A 385 3.40 -8.78 1.13
C LEU A 385 3.82 -9.80 2.19
N PHE A 386 4.77 -10.67 1.84
CA PHE A 386 5.27 -11.76 2.67
C PHE A 386 4.20 -12.80 3.02
N PHE A 387 3.24 -12.99 2.14
CA PHE A 387 2.30 -14.10 2.21
C PHE A 387 2.91 -15.34 1.56
N ARG A 388 2.72 -16.49 2.21
CA ARG A 388 3.22 -17.76 1.68
C ARG A 388 2.38 -18.25 0.51
N GLY A 389 3.04 -18.84 -0.47
CA GLY A 389 2.37 -19.44 -1.60
C GLY A 389 3.30 -20.32 -2.43
N GLU A 390 2.78 -20.81 -3.55
CA GLU A 390 3.49 -21.64 -4.52
C GLU A 390 3.38 -21.04 -5.92
N GLY A 391 4.37 -21.30 -6.76
CA GLY A 391 4.42 -20.79 -8.13
C GLY A 391 4.56 -19.25 -8.22
N PRO A 392 4.34 -18.65 -9.40
CA PRO A 392 4.39 -17.22 -9.59
C PRO A 392 3.33 -16.48 -8.78
N SER A 393 3.72 -15.39 -8.10
CA SER A 393 2.75 -14.56 -7.38
C SER A 393 2.00 -13.63 -8.36
N THR A 394 0.74 -13.36 -8.07
CA THR A 394 -0.15 -12.54 -8.92
C THR A 394 -0.99 -11.60 -8.07
N PRO A 395 -1.56 -10.52 -8.65
CA PRO A 395 -2.48 -9.66 -7.90
C PRO A 395 -3.67 -10.42 -7.31
N ALA A 396 -4.17 -11.46 -7.97
CA ALA A 396 -5.28 -12.29 -7.48
C ALA A 396 -4.93 -13.06 -6.19
N ALA A 397 -3.65 -13.30 -5.91
CA ALA A 397 -3.22 -13.94 -4.67
C ALA A 397 -3.63 -13.14 -3.43
N TYR A 398 -3.83 -11.83 -3.55
CA TYR A 398 -4.23 -10.96 -2.42
C TYR A 398 -5.74 -10.92 -2.16
N GLU A 399 -6.55 -11.57 -2.98
CA GLU A 399 -8.02 -11.61 -2.83
C GLU A 399 -8.47 -12.57 -1.73
N ALA A 400 -7.70 -13.62 -1.47
CA ALA A 400 -7.99 -14.58 -0.40
C ALA A 400 -7.48 -14.07 0.96
N PRO A 401 -8.20 -14.38 2.08
CA PRO A 401 -7.69 -14.12 3.43
C PRO A 401 -6.39 -14.89 3.68
N GLN A 402 -5.38 -14.18 4.12
CA GLN A 402 -4.07 -14.74 4.49
C GLN A 402 -3.31 -13.78 5.41
N HIS A 403 -2.17 -14.21 5.93
CA HIS A 403 -1.37 -13.47 6.87
C HIS A 403 0.11 -13.49 6.48
N VAL A 404 0.82 -12.49 6.99
CA VAL A 404 2.28 -12.46 6.90
C VAL A 404 2.87 -13.76 7.47
N ASP A 405 3.84 -14.34 6.76
CA ASP A 405 4.52 -15.57 7.20
C ASP A 405 5.05 -15.42 8.63
N PRO A 406 4.71 -16.33 9.56
CA PRO A 406 5.22 -16.30 10.93
C PRO A 406 6.74 -16.31 11.02
N ALA A 407 7.45 -16.87 10.04
CA ALA A 407 8.90 -16.84 9.99
C ALA A 407 9.45 -15.42 9.83
N VAL A 408 8.78 -14.56 9.04
CA VAL A 408 9.13 -13.15 8.89
C VAL A 408 8.97 -12.40 10.21
N VAL A 409 7.85 -12.62 10.90
CA VAL A 409 7.59 -12.02 12.23
C VAL A 409 8.65 -12.47 13.24
N THR A 410 9.04 -13.74 13.20
CA THR A 410 10.08 -14.30 14.08
C THR A 410 11.43 -13.67 13.79
N ASP A 411 11.85 -13.62 12.53
CA ASP A 411 13.11 -13.03 12.12
C ASP A 411 13.26 -11.57 12.57
N ILE A 412 12.19 -10.78 12.44
CA ILE A 412 12.17 -9.38 12.88
C ILE A 412 12.27 -9.30 14.41
N ALA A 413 11.47 -10.07 15.14
CA ALA A 413 11.47 -10.07 16.60
C ALA A 413 12.82 -10.47 17.20
N ASP A 414 13.43 -11.54 16.67
CA ASP A 414 14.74 -12.05 17.11
C ASP A 414 15.86 -11.05 16.80
N TRP A 415 15.81 -10.39 15.64
CA TRP A 415 16.79 -9.37 15.29
C TRP A 415 16.68 -8.13 16.18
N LEU A 416 15.46 -7.68 16.50
CA LEU A 416 15.23 -6.55 17.41
C LEU A 416 15.56 -6.88 18.86
N SER A 417 15.48 -8.15 19.26
CA SER A 417 15.69 -8.61 20.63
C SER A 417 16.46 -9.93 20.63
N PRO A 418 17.76 -9.93 20.23
CA PRO A 418 18.54 -11.14 20.18
C PRO A 418 18.49 -11.87 21.53
N PRO A 419 18.37 -13.18 21.53
CA PRO A 419 18.41 -13.96 22.76
C PRO A 419 19.70 -13.68 23.51
N ARG A 420 19.59 -13.48 24.84
CA ARG A 420 20.73 -13.23 25.73
C ARG A 420 21.61 -14.46 25.86
#